data_b75ba8c126f606fd04caa755d6dc085a
#
_entry.id   b75ba8c126f606fd04caa755d6dc085a
#
_cell.length_a   1.000
_cell.length_b   1.000
_cell.length_c   1.000
_cell.angle_alpha   90.00
_cell.angle_beta   90.00
_cell.angle_gamma   90.00
#
_symmetry.space_group_name_H-M   'P 1'
#
loop_
_entity.id
_entity.type
_entity.pdbx_description
1 polymer ?
#
loop_
_entity_poly.entity_id
_entity_poly.type
_entity_poly.pdbx_seq_one_letter_code
_entity_poly.pdbx_strand_id
1 'polypeptide(L)'
;MRFVEAVAAQDTTALTECFVADVLFRALTPPGLRERTSAAEAAALVTQWFGDSTELRLLDSHGAEVGDRLHVSYRFAGIENGEAFVVEQHLFCVVEDGKIARANLLCSGFRPRLVAAE
;
A
#
# COMPACT_ATOMS: atom_id res chain seq x y z
N MET A 1 8.50 -11.09 1.96
CA MET A 1 7.64 -10.23 1.13
C MET A 1 8.09 -8.79 1.29
N ARG A 2 8.31 -8.10 0.19
CA ARG A 2 8.89 -6.74 0.18
C ARG A 2 7.89 -5.69 -0.27
N PHE A 3 6.66 -5.84 0.12
CA PHE A 3 5.58 -4.96 -0.33
C PHE A 3 5.83 -3.50 0.06
N VAL A 4 6.11 -3.23 1.33
CA VAL A 4 6.33 -1.86 1.82
C VAL A 4 7.54 -1.22 1.14
N GLU A 5 8.61 -1.98 0.96
CA GLU A 5 9.82 -1.49 0.28
C GLU A 5 9.51 -1.14 -1.19
N ALA A 6 8.71 -1.97 -1.87
CA ALA A 6 8.32 -1.74 -3.25
C ALA A 6 7.45 -0.48 -3.37
N VAL A 7 6.54 -0.26 -2.43
CA VAL A 7 5.74 0.97 -2.38
C VAL A 7 6.64 2.18 -2.18
N ALA A 8 7.56 2.11 -1.21
CA ALA A 8 8.48 3.20 -0.91
C ALA A 8 9.35 3.59 -2.12
N ALA A 9 9.77 2.58 -2.88
CA ALA A 9 10.57 2.78 -4.10
C ALA A 9 9.73 3.17 -5.31
N GLN A 10 8.41 3.12 -5.20
CA GLN A 10 7.49 3.36 -6.31
C GLN A 10 7.81 2.45 -7.51
N ASP A 11 8.15 1.20 -7.21
CA ASP A 11 8.62 0.22 -8.18
C ASP A 11 7.50 -0.74 -8.56
N THR A 12 6.86 -0.51 -9.70
CA THR A 12 5.73 -1.30 -10.18
C THR A 12 6.10 -2.76 -10.44
N THR A 13 7.29 -3.00 -10.96
CA THR A 13 7.76 -4.36 -11.22
C THR A 13 7.90 -5.13 -9.92
N ALA A 14 8.54 -4.54 -8.92
CA ALA A 14 8.69 -5.14 -7.60
C ALA A 14 7.32 -5.36 -6.94
N LEU A 15 6.39 -4.42 -7.08
CA LEU A 15 5.03 -4.57 -6.58
C LEU A 15 4.32 -5.76 -7.21
N THR A 16 4.41 -5.90 -8.53
CA THR A 16 3.80 -7.02 -9.26
C THR A 16 4.32 -8.35 -8.73
N GLU A 17 5.60 -8.43 -8.43
CA GLU A 17 6.24 -9.64 -7.91
C GLU A 17 5.80 -9.99 -6.47
N CYS A 18 5.21 -9.05 -5.75
CA CYS A 18 4.68 -9.31 -4.40
C CYS A 18 3.40 -10.14 -4.41
N PHE A 19 2.74 -10.26 -5.55
CA PHE A 19 1.43 -10.91 -5.66
C PHE A 19 1.49 -12.20 -6.46
N VAL A 20 0.64 -13.17 -6.09
CA VAL A 20 0.38 -14.31 -6.99
C VAL A 20 -0.37 -13.81 -8.21
N ALA A 21 -0.28 -14.56 -9.33
CA ALA A 21 -0.84 -14.11 -10.61
C ALA A 21 -2.34 -13.81 -10.53
N ASP A 22 -3.09 -14.60 -9.78
CA ASP A 22 -4.55 -14.49 -9.63
C ASP A 22 -4.96 -13.94 -8.26
N VAL A 23 -4.17 -13.04 -7.71
CA VAL A 23 -4.44 -12.42 -6.41
C VAL A 23 -5.84 -11.83 -6.35
N LEU A 24 -6.50 -11.97 -5.21
CA LEU A 24 -7.70 -11.19 -4.91
C LEU A 24 -7.29 -10.04 -3.99
N PHE A 25 -7.26 -8.84 -4.55
CA PHE A 25 -6.84 -7.63 -3.84
C PHE A 25 -8.04 -6.71 -3.69
N ARG A 26 -8.41 -6.42 -2.44
CA ARG A 26 -9.52 -5.54 -2.11
C ARG A 26 -9.02 -4.40 -1.26
N ALA A 27 -9.38 -3.18 -1.62
CA ALA A 27 -8.95 -1.99 -0.90
C ALA A 27 -10.13 -1.07 -0.63
N LEU A 28 -10.33 -0.74 0.64
CA LEU A 28 -11.30 0.26 1.04
C LEU A 28 -10.57 1.59 1.19
N THR A 29 -10.89 2.50 0.30
CA THR A 29 -10.35 3.85 0.25
C THR A 29 -11.46 4.85 0.52
N PRO A 30 -11.17 6.12 0.83
CA PRO A 30 -12.23 7.11 1.04
C PRO A 30 -13.28 7.18 -0.09
N PRO A 31 -12.89 7.11 -1.38
CA PRO A 31 -13.89 7.09 -2.45
C PRO A 31 -14.71 5.80 -2.54
N GLY A 32 -14.28 4.71 -1.91
CA GLY A 32 -15.00 3.46 -1.91
C GLY A 32 -14.13 2.24 -2.08
N LEU A 33 -14.79 1.09 -2.25
CA LEU A 33 -14.13 -0.20 -2.41
C LEU A 33 -13.55 -0.35 -3.82
N ARG A 34 -12.29 -0.77 -3.87
CA ARG A 34 -11.60 -1.16 -5.10
C ARG A 34 -11.29 -2.64 -5.04
N GLU A 35 -11.44 -3.32 -6.17
CA GLU A 35 -11.16 -4.76 -6.24
C GLU A 35 -10.36 -5.06 -7.50
N ARG A 36 -9.30 -5.87 -7.36
CA ARG A 36 -8.46 -6.29 -8.48
C ARG A 36 -8.18 -7.78 -8.35
N THR A 37 -8.09 -8.45 -9.48
CA THR A 37 -8.01 -9.92 -9.53
C THR A 37 -6.76 -10.45 -10.24
N SER A 38 -5.81 -9.60 -10.52
CA SER A 38 -4.51 -10.03 -11.06
C SER A 38 -3.38 -9.23 -10.42
N ALA A 39 -2.19 -9.81 -10.43
CA ALA A 39 -1.00 -9.17 -9.89
C ALA A 39 -0.72 -7.83 -10.58
N ALA A 40 -0.83 -7.80 -11.92
CA ALA A 40 -0.59 -6.58 -12.68
C ALA A 40 -1.59 -5.48 -12.34
N GLU A 41 -2.86 -5.83 -12.21
CA GLU A 41 -3.90 -4.87 -11.86
C GLU A 41 -3.76 -4.36 -10.43
N ALA A 42 -3.44 -5.23 -9.48
CA ALA A 42 -3.21 -4.85 -8.09
C ALA A 42 -2.01 -3.90 -7.98
N ALA A 43 -0.90 -4.24 -8.63
CA ALA A 43 0.29 -3.39 -8.64
C ALA A 43 0.01 -2.03 -9.30
N ALA A 44 -0.76 -2.01 -10.40
CA ALA A 44 -1.13 -0.78 -11.07
C ALA A 44 -1.97 0.14 -10.17
N LEU A 45 -2.90 -0.42 -9.40
CA LEU A 45 -3.71 0.34 -8.46
C LEU A 45 -2.84 0.99 -7.37
N VAL A 46 -1.96 0.22 -6.75
CA VAL A 46 -1.05 0.74 -5.71
C VAL A 46 -0.13 1.80 -6.30
N THR A 47 0.42 1.56 -7.47
CA THR A 47 1.27 2.54 -8.16
C THR A 47 0.51 3.84 -8.44
N GLN A 48 -0.75 3.73 -8.83
CA GLN A 48 -1.59 4.91 -9.10
C GLN A 48 -1.74 5.79 -7.85
N TRP A 49 -1.91 5.18 -6.69
CA TRP A 49 -2.06 5.94 -5.44
C TRP A 49 -0.84 6.81 -5.14
N PHE A 50 0.36 6.31 -5.44
CA PHE A 50 1.60 6.98 -5.06
C PHE A 50 2.35 7.60 -6.25
N GLY A 51 1.85 7.39 -7.48
CA GLY A 51 2.59 7.70 -8.70
C GLY A 51 2.94 9.17 -8.91
N ASP A 52 2.06 10.07 -8.43
CA ASP A 52 2.28 11.50 -8.56
C ASP A 52 3.00 12.12 -7.35
N SER A 53 3.41 11.28 -6.42
CA SER A 53 4.07 11.73 -5.20
C SER A 53 5.57 11.91 -5.42
N THR A 54 6.11 12.97 -4.81
CA THR A 54 7.55 13.19 -4.73
C THR A 54 7.97 13.17 -3.27
N GLU A 55 9.27 12.95 -3.03
CA GLU A 55 9.83 12.89 -1.68
C GLU A 55 9.09 11.90 -0.77
N LEU A 56 8.65 10.78 -1.34
CA LEU A 56 7.93 9.76 -0.58
C LEU A 56 8.87 9.12 0.45
N ARG A 57 8.46 9.16 1.71
CA ARG A 57 9.26 8.63 2.84
C ARG A 57 8.41 7.72 3.69
N LEU A 58 8.96 6.56 4.03
CA LEU A 58 8.35 5.67 5.00
C LEU A 58 8.60 6.24 6.40
N LEU A 59 7.53 6.54 7.13
CA LEU A 59 7.63 7.06 8.50
C LEU A 59 7.61 5.94 9.53
N ASP A 60 6.83 4.88 9.26
CA ASP A 60 6.66 3.78 10.19
C ASP A 60 6.08 2.57 9.47
N SER A 61 6.43 1.38 9.93
CA SER A 61 5.84 0.14 9.43
C SER A 61 5.87 -0.94 10.48
N HIS A 62 4.85 -1.79 10.49
CA HIS A 62 4.73 -2.93 11.40
C HIS A 62 4.22 -4.14 10.66
N GLY A 63 4.70 -5.31 11.06
CA GLY A 63 4.19 -6.58 10.57
C GLY A 63 3.91 -7.51 11.75
N ALA A 64 2.83 -8.26 11.67
CA ALA A 64 2.46 -9.21 12.70
C ALA A 64 1.62 -10.34 12.13
N GLU A 65 1.73 -11.51 12.72
CA GLU A 65 0.86 -12.64 12.38
C GLU A 65 -0.40 -12.58 13.23
N VAL A 66 -1.54 -12.76 12.59
CA VAL A 66 -2.84 -12.87 13.25
C VAL A 66 -3.46 -14.18 12.78
N GLY A 67 -3.22 -15.28 13.51
CA GLY A 67 -3.64 -16.60 13.07
C GLY A 67 -2.98 -16.97 11.75
N ASP A 68 -3.78 -17.26 10.74
CA ASP A 68 -3.33 -17.58 9.38
C ASP A 68 -3.21 -16.35 8.48
N ARG A 69 -3.28 -15.15 9.05
CA ARG A 69 -3.17 -13.89 8.33
C ARG A 69 -1.89 -13.16 8.70
N LEU A 70 -1.39 -12.39 7.76
CA LEU A 70 -0.32 -11.43 8.03
C LEU A 70 -0.94 -10.04 8.02
N HIS A 71 -0.70 -9.27 9.08
CA HIS A 71 -1.07 -7.87 9.15
C HIS A 71 0.17 -7.01 8.89
N VAL A 72 0.08 -6.12 7.94
CA VAL A 72 1.12 -5.15 7.64
C VAL A 72 0.50 -3.76 7.70
N SER A 73 1.12 -2.87 8.44
CA SER A 73 0.70 -1.47 8.46
C SER A 73 1.90 -0.57 8.17
N TYR A 74 1.64 0.54 7.53
CA TYR A 74 2.70 1.48 7.18
C TYR A 74 2.13 2.89 7.02
N ARG A 75 3.01 3.85 7.27
CA ARG A 75 2.68 5.27 7.13
C ARG A 75 3.74 5.93 6.28
N PHE A 76 3.30 6.64 5.25
CA PHE A 76 4.16 7.41 4.36
C PHE A 76 3.85 8.90 4.46
N ALA A 77 4.88 9.71 4.23
CA ALA A 77 4.73 11.13 3.97
C ALA A 77 5.34 11.45 2.61
N GLY A 78 4.84 12.46 1.98
CA GLY A 78 5.34 12.89 0.68
C GLY A 78 4.73 14.22 0.28
N ILE A 79 4.94 14.55 -0.99
CA ILE A 79 4.39 15.76 -1.60
C ILE A 79 3.64 15.36 -2.86
N GLU A 80 2.42 15.85 -3.00
CA GLU A 80 1.60 15.65 -4.19
C GLU A 80 1.01 16.99 -4.61
N ASN A 81 1.20 17.39 -5.86
CA ASN A 81 0.75 18.69 -6.36
C ASN A 81 1.23 19.86 -5.49
N GLY A 82 2.45 19.78 -4.98
CA GLY A 82 3.04 20.82 -4.15
C GLY A 82 2.56 20.85 -2.71
N GLU A 83 1.69 19.92 -2.31
CA GLU A 83 1.15 19.86 -0.95
C GLU A 83 1.68 18.66 -0.20
N ALA A 84 2.12 18.89 1.04
CA ALA A 84 2.58 17.82 1.91
C ALA A 84 1.41 16.96 2.39
N PHE A 85 1.59 15.65 2.37
CA PHE A 85 0.57 14.70 2.83
C PHE A 85 1.16 13.64 3.75
N VAL A 86 0.27 12.96 4.45
CA VAL A 86 0.54 11.72 5.17
C VAL A 86 -0.56 10.73 4.83
N VAL A 87 -0.21 9.47 4.71
CA VAL A 87 -1.16 8.38 4.45
C VAL A 87 -0.78 7.16 5.28
N GLU A 88 -1.78 6.47 5.80
CA GLU A 88 -1.59 5.22 6.50
C GLU A 88 -2.46 4.15 5.87
N GLN A 89 -1.90 2.97 5.69
CA GLN A 89 -2.62 1.82 5.15
C GLN A 89 -2.40 0.61 6.04
N HIS A 90 -3.43 -0.21 6.15
CA HIS A 90 -3.41 -1.47 6.87
C HIS A 90 -3.82 -2.58 5.92
N LEU A 91 -3.00 -3.63 5.86
CA LEU A 91 -3.18 -4.74 4.95
C LEU A 91 -3.27 -6.03 5.75
N PHE A 92 -4.38 -6.75 5.61
CA PHE A 92 -4.51 -8.12 6.10
C PHE A 92 -4.42 -9.04 4.90
N CYS A 93 -3.47 -9.97 4.90
CA CYS A 93 -3.25 -10.80 3.73
C CYS A 93 -2.98 -12.26 4.06
N VAL A 94 -3.26 -13.10 3.08
CA VAL A 94 -2.82 -14.50 3.04
C VAL A 94 -1.63 -14.57 2.11
N VAL A 95 -0.56 -15.19 2.60
CA VAL A 95 0.68 -15.35 1.83
C VAL A 95 0.84 -16.81 1.42
N GLU A 96 1.12 -17.04 0.15
CA GLU A 96 1.42 -18.35 -0.42
C GLU A 96 2.75 -18.28 -1.15
N ASP A 97 3.69 -19.15 -0.78
CA ASP A 97 5.02 -19.21 -1.40
C ASP A 97 5.71 -17.84 -1.42
N GLY A 98 5.57 -17.08 -0.33
CA GLY A 98 6.18 -15.77 -0.20
C GLY A 98 5.49 -14.63 -0.93
N LYS A 99 4.34 -14.89 -1.55
CA LYS A 99 3.58 -13.88 -2.29
C LYS A 99 2.18 -13.72 -1.73
N ILE A 100 1.63 -12.53 -1.89
CA ILE A 100 0.27 -12.22 -1.44
C ILE A 100 -0.73 -12.88 -2.38
N ALA A 101 -1.56 -13.79 -1.82
CA ALA A 101 -2.63 -14.44 -2.57
C ALA A 101 -3.98 -13.76 -2.39
N ARG A 102 -4.22 -13.20 -1.20
CA ARG A 102 -5.43 -12.45 -0.88
C ARG A 102 -5.05 -11.29 0.00
N ALA A 103 -5.68 -10.15 -0.22
CA ALA A 103 -5.41 -8.96 0.57
C ALA A 103 -6.67 -8.13 0.77
N ASN A 104 -6.83 -7.64 2.00
CA ASN A 104 -7.81 -6.61 2.33
C ASN A 104 -7.05 -5.43 2.89
N LEU A 105 -7.16 -4.28 2.26
CA LEU A 105 -6.44 -3.08 2.61
C LEU A 105 -7.41 -1.98 3.02
N LEU A 106 -7.07 -1.28 4.09
CA LEU A 106 -7.79 -0.08 4.52
C LEU A 106 -6.85 1.11 4.39
N CYS A 107 -7.29 2.14 3.68
CA CYS A 107 -6.51 3.35 3.47
C CYS A 107 -7.15 4.53 4.21
N SER A 108 -6.33 5.28 4.95
CA SER A 108 -6.77 6.50 5.63
C SER A 108 -7.19 7.60 4.68
N GLY A 109 -6.79 7.52 3.42
CA GLY A 109 -6.77 8.64 2.50
C GLY A 109 -5.51 9.47 2.67
N PHE A 110 -5.19 10.23 1.64
CA PHE A 110 -4.03 11.13 1.62
C PHE A 110 -4.44 12.42 2.32
N ARG A 111 -3.95 12.59 3.54
CA ARG A 111 -4.37 13.68 4.42
C ARG A 111 -3.33 14.80 4.44
N PRO A 112 -3.76 16.07 4.53
CA PRO A 112 -2.80 17.17 4.67
C PRO A 112 -1.91 16.96 5.88
N ARG A 113 -0.61 17.20 5.72
CA ARG A 113 0.32 17.14 6.84
C ARG A 113 0.48 18.53 7.44
N LEU A 114 0.10 18.67 8.73
CA LEU A 114 0.11 19.93 9.43
C LEU A 114 1.49 20.18 10.05
N VAL A 115 2.46 20.56 9.22
CA VAL A 115 3.83 20.79 9.69
C VAL A 115 3.91 21.99 10.62
N ALA A 116 3.12 23.03 10.34
CA ALA A 116 3.17 24.26 11.12
C ALA A 116 2.60 24.12 12.54
N ALA A 117 1.93 23.02 12.82
CA ALA A 117 1.40 22.75 14.16
C ALA A 117 2.46 22.25 15.13
N GLU A 118 3.65 21.99 14.65
CA GLU A 118 4.76 21.44 15.42
C GLU A 118 5.49 22.51 16.22
#